data_0fbcbda0088086e48476336b39194597
#
_entry.id   0fbcbda0088086e48476336b39194597
#
_cell.length_a   1.000
_cell.length_b   1.000
_cell.length_c   1.000
_cell.angle_alpha   90.00
_cell.angle_beta   90.00
_cell.angle_gamma   90.00
#
_symmetry.space_group_name_H-M   'P 1'
#
loop_
_entity.id
_entity.type
_entity.pdbx_description
1 polymer ?
#
loop_
_entity_poly.entity_id
_entity_poly.type
_entity_poly.pdbx_seq_one_letter_code
_entity_poly.pdbx_strand_id
1 'polypeptide(L)'
;MNQTKESVKLRKRLRPSGNTALFLEFYIKGKRTYEYLNLYLVPEKTRADKERNRETLRFAETVRGKRLVEVQNGEYGFEGAYKLDTDFLDYYRMLCEKRQQNPESLGNWGNWYSALKHLERYCRPGMTFRDVTPEFVQGFKDYLDKTARVRDKRKKTETTEDRKPLSNASKVSYFNKLRACINQAFEDRIIPHNPLRGIEGFKLEEKERVYLTLEEVKAMAATECKYPVLRNAFLFSCLTGLRKSDIEKMTWSEVRQQGEFTRIVFKQKKTGGQEYIDINPQAVAFMGERRAPDAHVFPNFSYSSYYLMELKRWAVRAGITKDITFHSGRHTFAVLMLDLGADIYTVSKLLGHREIRTTQIYAKVMDKKKQEAAMLIPPILPIKNSTKY
;
A
#
# COMPACT_ATOMS: atom_id res chain seq x y z
N MET A 1 -6.12 -45.77 41.75
CA MET A 1 -6.06 -44.28 41.68
C MET A 1 -5.04 -43.92 40.61
N ASN A 2 -5.48 -43.61 39.39
CA ASN A 2 -4.61 -43.12 38.34
C ASN A 2 -4.18 -41.69 38.69
N GLN A 3 -2.90 -41.50 39.01
CA GLN A 3 -2.30 -40.16 39.12
C GLN A 3 -2.44 -39.46 37.73
N THR A 4 -3.32 -38.50 37.67
CA THR A 4 -3.44 -37.57 36.53
C THR A 4 -2.08 -36.90 36.34
N LYS A 5 -1.34 -37.27 35.32
CA LYS A 5 -0.09 -36.63 34.96
C LYS A 5 -0.37 -35.13 34.75
N GLU A 6 0.20 -34.28 35.61
CA GLU A 6 0.09 -32.82 35.48
C GLU A 6 0.51 -32.40 34.04
N SER A 7 -0.39 -31.67 33.37
CA SER A 7 -0.24 -31.27 32.02
C SER A 7 0.84 -30.16 31.82
N VAL A 8 1.16 -29.43 32.91
CA VAL A 8 2.16 -28.31 32.90
C VAL A 8 3.09 -28.46 34.09
N LYS A 9 4.39 -28.59 33.83
CA LYS A 9 5.43 -28.76 34.86
C LYS A 9 6.46 -27.65 34.75
N LEU A 10 6.83 -27.05 35.89
CA LEU A 10 7.98 -26.17 36.00
C LEU A 10 9.26 -26.99 35.97
N ARG A 11 10.18 -26.66 35.05
CA ARG A 11 11.48 -27.33 34.88
C ARG A 11 12.63 -26.33 35.05
N LYS A 12 13.78 -26.89 35.45
CA LYS A 12 15.02 -26.16 35.69
C LYS A 12 16.12 -26.69 34.79
N ARG A 13 16.91 -25.78 34.21
CA ARG A 13 18.08 -26.15 33.39
C ARG A 13 19.27 -25.29 33.75
N LEU A 14 20.35 -25.91 34.26
CA LEU A 14 21.57 -25.23 34.54
C LEU A 14 22.23 -24.73 33.23
N ARG A 15 22.72 -23.51 33.24
CA ARG A 15 23.45 -22.90 32.12
C ARG A 15 24.95 -22.87 32.41
N PRO A 16 25.81 -22.79 31.38
CA PRO A 16 27.28 -22.64 31.59
C PRO A 16 27.66 -21.43 32.41
N SER A 17 26.83 -20.39 32.47
CA SER A 17 27.00 -19.19 33.29
C SER A 17 26.82 -19.41 34.80
N GLY A 18 26.49 -20.62 35.24
CA GLY A 18 26.16 -20.95 36.63
C GLY A 18 24.73 -20.62 37.05
N ASN A 19 23.97 -19.88 36.25
CA ASN A 19 22.55 -19.59 36.50
C ASN A 19 21.65 -20.74 36.06
N THR A 20 20.52 -20.93 36.73
CA THR A 20 19.53 -21.95 36.38
C THR A 20 18.33 -21.31 35.71
N ALA A 21 18.12 -21.60 34.41
CA ALA A 21 16.96 -21.14 33.66
C ALA A 21 15.69 -21.90 34.03
N LEU A 22 14.57 -21.21 34.17
CA LEU A 22 13.26 -21.77 34.42
C LEU A 22 12.45 -21.83 33.09
N PHE A 23 11.75 -22.95 32.89
CA PHE A 23 10.86 -23.16 31.75
C PHE A 23 9.70 -24.06 32.12
N LEU A 24 8.59 -23.94 31.39
CA LEU A 24 7.44 -24.82 31.51
C LEU A 24 7.53 -25.93 30.48
N GLU A 25 7.28 -27.16 30.91
CA GLU A 25 7.08 -28.34 30.07
C GLU A 25 5.59 -28.63 30.02
N PHE A 26 5.06 -28.68 28.81
CA PHE A 26 3.68 -29.07 28.55
C PHE A 26 3.65 -30.47 27.96
N TYR A 27 2.76 -31.33 28.48
CA TYR A 27 2.51 -32.64 27.90
C TYR A 27 1.03 -32.77 27.59
N ILE A 28 0.70 -32.67 26.32
CA ILE A 28 -0.69 -32.57 25.90
C ILE A 28 -0.89 -33.37 24.60
N LYS A 29 -1.95 -34.19 24.56
CA LYS A 29 -2.29 -35.07 23.42
C LYS A 29 -1.06 -35.85 22.89
N GLY A 30 -0.18 -36.30 23.77
CA GLY A 30 1.00 -37.10 23.40
C GLY A 30 2.21 -36.30 22.91
N LYS A 31 2.11 -34.96 22.78
CA LYS A 31 3.22 -34.09 22.38
C LYS A 31 3.79 -33.32 23.58
N ARG A 32 5.12 -33.15 23.57
CA ARG A 32 5.83 -32.29 24.53
C ARG A 32 6.23 -31.00 23.88
N THR A 33 5.93 -29.88 24.56
CA THR A 33 6.35 -28.53 24.15
C THR A 33 6.94 -27.79 25.34
N TYR A 34 7.73 -26.74 25.10
CA TYR A 34 8.44 -26.00 26.12
C TYR A 34 8.23 -24.50 25.95
N GLU A 35 7.98 -23.79 27.06
CA GLU A 35 7.91 -22.34 27.11
C GLU A 35 9.01 -21.82 28.05
N TYR A 36 9.97 -21.06 27.53
CA TYR A 36 11.03 -20.45 28.34
C TYR A 36 10.52 -19.17 28.95
N LEU A 37 10.57 -19.10 30.30
CA LEU A 37 10.02 -17.96 31.07
C LEU A 37 10.95 -16.75 31.09
N ASN A 38 12.20 -16.87 30.63
CA ASN A 38 13.26 -15.88 30.79
C ASN A 38 13.53 -15.50 32.25
N LEU A 39 13.23 -16.42 33.19
CA LEU A 39 13.51 -16.32 34.60
C LEU A 39 14.72 -17.19 34.95
N TYR A 40 15.59 -16.66 35.79
CA TYR A 40 16.84 -17.32 36.16
C TYR A 40 17.03 -17.32 37.66
N LEU A 41 17.44 -18.47 38.23
CA LEU A 41 17.94 -18.57 39.58
C LEU A 41 19.42 -18.35 39.56
N VAL A 42 19.91 -17.57 40.50
CA VAL A 42 21.34 -17.33 40.69
C VAL A 42 21.95 -18.33 41.68
N PRO A 43 23.29 -18.63 41.65
CA PRO A 43 23.94 -19.42 42.66
C PRO A 43 23.76 -18.79 44.06
N GLU A 44 23.30 -19.57 45.03
CA GLU A 44 22.98 -19.11 46.39
C GLU A 44 24.27 -18.94 47.22
N LYS A 45 24.88 -17.77 47.14
CA LYS A 45 26.10 -17.41 47.94
C LYS A 45 25.76 -16.56 49.17
N THR A 46 24.66 -15.80 49.08
CA THR A 46 24.26 -14.87 50.16
C THR A 46 22.79 -15.11 50.55
N ARG A 47 22.38 -14.54 51.69
CA ARG A 47 20.95 -14.56 52.13
C ARG A 47 20.09 -13.82 51.12
N ALA A 48 20.58 -12.74 50.47
CA ALA A 48 19.87 -12.00 49.44
C ALA A 48 19.66 -12.85 48.19
N ASP A 49 20.60 -13.69 47.78
CA ASP A 49 20.44 -14.60 46.64
C ASP A 49 19.34 -15.62 46.89
N LYS A 50 19.25 -16.15 48.12
CA LYS A 50 18.18 -17.09 48.52
C LYS A 50 16.81 -16.43 48.44
N GLU A 51 16.70 -15.21 48.93
CA GLU A 51 15.43 -14.47 48.88
C GLU A 51 15.00 -14.18 47.44
N ARG A 52 15.91 -13.66 46.61
CA ARG A 52 15.68 -13.44 45.19
C ARG A 52 15.23 -14.71 44.44
N ASN A 53 15.91 -15.82 44.68
CA ASN A 53 15.55 -17.10 44.09
C ASN A 53 14.16 -17.56 44.51
N ARG A 54 13.80 -17.34 45.78
CA ARG A 54 12.47 -17.67 46.32
C ARG A 54 11.36 -16.86 45.65
N GLU A 55 11.56 -15.56 45.48
CA GLU A 55 10.64 -14.68 44.75
C GLU A 55 10.48 -15.11 43.30
N THR A 56 11.61 -15.37 42.62
CA THR A 56 11.63 -15.83 41.24
C THR A 56 10.88 -17.16 41.05
N LEU A 57 11.06 -18.11 41.97
CA LEU A 57 10.33 -19.37 41.95
C LEU A 57 8.84 -19.18 42.21
N ARG A 58 8.46 -18.30 43.13
CA ARG A 58 7.07 -17.97 43.42
C ARG A 58 6.38 -17.37 42.21
N PHE A 59 7.04 -16.47 41.51
CA PHE A 59 6.53 -15.89 40.27
C PHE A 59 6.40 -16.95 39.18
N ALA A 60 7.40 -17.82 38.98
CA ALA A 60 7.35 -18.91 38.01
C ALA A 60 6.20 -19.89 38.29
N GLU A 61 5.92 -20.22 39.56
CA GLU A 61 4.76 -21.05 39.95
C GLU A 61 3.43 -20.36 39.68
N THR A 62 3.34 -19.03 39.88
CA THR A 62 2.13 -18.26 39.52
C THR A 62 1.88 -18.33 38.01
N VAL A 63 2.92 -18.19 37.21
CA VAL A 63 2.83 -18.32 35.73
C VAL A 63 2.41 -19.75 35.35
N ARG A 64 2.99 -20.78 36.00
CA ARG A 64 2.59 -22.19 35.83
C ARG A 64 1.11 -22.40 36.10
N GLY A 65 0.62 -21.88 37.26
CA GLY A 65 -0.77 -21.97 37.62
C GLY A 65 -1.71 -21.34 36.58
N LYS A 66 -1.36 -20.15 36.08
CA LYS A 66 -2.11 -19.50 35.03
C LYS A 66 -2.13 -20.35 33.74
N ARG A 67 -0.96 -20.87 33.32
CA ARG A 67 -0.86 -21.75 32.14
C ARG A 67 -1.64 -23.06 32.31
N LEU A 68 -1.69 -23.61 33.49
CA LEU A 68 -2.48 -24.82 33.80
C LEU A 68 -3.97 -24.58 33.59
N VAL A 69 -4.49 -23.45 34.06
CA VAL A 69 -5.88 -23.04 33.82
C VAL A 69 -6.15 -22.83 32.33
N GLU A 70 -5.26 -22.13 31.62
CA GLU A 70 -5.36 -21.93 30.17
C GLU A 70 -5.38 -23.26 29.40
N VAL A 71 -4.58 -24.24 29.82
CA VAL A 71 -4.56 -25.59 29.26
C VAL A 71 -5.88 -26.33 29.55
N GLN A 72 -6.40 -26.22 30.74
CA GLN A 72 -7.68 -26.87 31.13
C GLN A 72 -8.87 -26.24 30.40
N ASN A 73 -8.84 -24.94 30.17
CA ASN A 73 -9.86 -24.21 29.42
C ASN A 73 -9.72 -24.36 27.90
N GLY A 74 -8.68 -25.03 27.42
CA GLY A 74 -8.38 -25.11 25.97
C GLY A 74 -7.86 -23.82 25.35
N GLU A 75 -7.48 -22.84 26.18
CA GLU A 75 -7.02 -21.49 25.74
C GLU A 75 -5.52 -21.43 25.45
N TYR A 76 -4.73 -22.35 25.98
CA TYR A 76 -3.28 -22.34 25.84
C TYR A 76 -2.80 -23.21 24.67
N GLY A 77 -2.30 -22.54 23.63
CA GLY A 77 -1.48 -23.19 22.56
C GLY A 77 -2.16 -24.28 21.76
N PHE A 78 -3.47 -24.46 21.88
CA PHE A 78 -4.19 -25.58 21.29
C PHE A 78 -5.20 -25.18 20.22
N GLU A 79 -5.32 -26.10 19.26
CA GLU A 79 -6.28 -26.05 18.15
C GLU A 79 -7.74 -25.77 18.59
N GLY A 80 -8.09 -25.99 19.87
CA GLY A 80 -9.43 -25.69 20.40
C GLY A 80 -9.77 -24.20 20.58
N ALA A 81 -8.76 -23.33 20.75
CA ALA A 81 -8.97 -21.88 20.87
C ALA A 81 -8.99 -21.18 19.51
N TYR A 82 -8.51 -21.83 18.46
CA TYR A 82 -8.46 -21.30 17.11
C TYR A 82 -9.52 -21.94 16.22
N LYS A 83 -10.07 -21.14 15.31
CA LYS A 83 -11.13 -21.59 14.39
C LYS A 83 -10.55 -22.11 13.07
N LEU A 84 -9.60 -23.04 13.15
CA LEU A 84 -8.89 -23.57 11.99
C LEU A 84 -9.81 -24.27 10.97
N ASP A 85 -10.98 -24.74 11.40
CA ASP A 85 -11.99 -25.37 10.52
C ASP A 85 -12.87 -24.34 9.78
N THR A 86 -12.63 -23.02 10.00
CA THR A 86 -13.30 -21.97 9.21
C THR A 86 -12.93 -22.10 7.76
N ASP A 87 -13.93 -22.07 6.86
CA ASP A 87 -13.71 -22.04 5.41
C ASP A 87 -12.93 -20.77 5.02
N PHE A 88 -11.84 -20.98 4.30
CA PHE A 88 -10.93 -19.88 3.93
C PHE A 88 -11.57 -18.91 2.93
N LEU A 89 -12.27 -19.43 1.92
CA LEU A 89 -12.88 -18.59 0.89
C LEU A 89 -14.09 -17.83 1.43
N ASP A 90 -14.88 -18.42 2.32
CA ASP A 90 -16.01 -17.74 2.96
C ASP A 90 -15.54 -16.61 3.87
N TYR A 91 -14.48 -16.82 4.64
CA TYR A 91 -13.86 -15.75 5.40
C TYR A 91 -13.33 -14.63 4.51
N TYR A 92 -12.68 -14.97 3.40
CA TYR A 92 -12.21 -13.98 2.43
C TYR A 92 -13.37 -13.19 1.81
N ARG A 93 -14.50 -13.85 1.47
CA ARG A 93 -15.73 -13.22 0.96
C ARG A 93 -16.32 -12.25 1.98
N MET A 94 -16.43 -12.64 3.24
CA MET A 94 -16.87 -11.76 4.32
C MET A 94 -16.01 -10.48 4.40
N LEU A 95 -14.67 -10.61 4.28
CA LEU A 95 -13.80 -9.45 4.24
C LEU A 95 -13.99 -8.57 2.99
N CYS A 96 -14.36 -9.15 1.84
CA CYS A 96 -14.71 -8.41 0.63
C CYS A 96 -16.01 -7.61 0.82
N GLU A 97 -17.05 -8.23 1.37
CA GLU A 97 -18.35 -7.62 1.63
C GLU A 97 -18.25 -6.46 2.60
N LYS A 98 -17.53 -6.62 3.71
CA LYS A 98 -17.25 -5.54 4.66
C LYS A 98 -16.60 -4.31 4.00
N ARG A 99 -15.76 -4.53 2.97
CA ARG A 99 -15.12 -3.44 2.22
C ARG A 99 -16.03 -2.84 1.16
N GLN A 100 -16.96 -3.61 0.62
CA GLN A 100 -17.98 -3.13 -0.33
C GLN A 100 -18.95 -2.14 0.33
N GLN A 101 -19.30 -2.40 1.58
CA GLN A 101 -20.20 -1.54 2.37
C GLN A 101 -19.58 -0.18 2.71
N ASN A 102 -18.26 -0.01 2.57
CA ASN A 102 -17.59 1.26 2.81
C ASN A 102 -17.44 2.05 1.48
N PRO A 103 -18.22 3.14 1.28
CA PRO A 103 -18.19 3.93 0.04
C PRO A 103 -16.80 4.51 -0.29
N GLU A 104 -15.99 4.82 0.72
CA GLU A 104 -14.63 5.34 0.55
C GLU A 104 -13.64 4.26 0.06
N SER A 105 -14.01 3.00 0.15
CA SER A 105 -13.16 1.85 -0.12
C SER A 105 -13.46 1.12 -1.45
N LEU A 106 -14.36 1.63 -2.28
CA LEU A 106 -14.80 0.95 -3.51
C LEU A 106 -13.65 0.55 -4.45
N GLY A 107 -12.64 1.41 -4.62
CA GLY A 107 -11.45 1.08 -5.41
C GLY A 107 -10.62 -0.07 -4.79
N ASN A 108 -10.54 -0.13 -3.47
CA ASN A 108 -9.89 -1.19 -2.74
C ASN A 108 -10.70 -2.50 -2.81
N TRP A 109 -12.03 -2.41 -2.67
CA TRP A 109 -12.93 -3.54 -2.85
C TRP A 109 -12.76 -4.22 -4.22
N GLY A 110 -12.69 -3.45 -5.32
CA GLY A 110 -12.46 -3.99 -6.67
C GLY A 110 -11.19 -4.85 -6.77
N ASN A 111 -10.11 -4.45 -6.07
CA ASN A 111 -8.88 -5.24 -5.99
C ASN A 111 -9.05 -6.51 -5.14
N TRP A 112 -9.79 -6.45 -4.03
CA TRP A 112 -10.10 -7.62 -3.21
C TRP A 112 -10.95 -8.62 -3.99
N TYR A 113 -11.97 -8.15 -4.68
CA TYR A 113 -12.84 -8.99 -5.51
C TYR A 113 -12.10 -9.63 -6.69
N SER A 114 -11.18 -8.90 -7.31
CA SER A 114 -10.33 -9.45 -8.36
C SER A 114 -9.38 -10.54 -7.82
N ALA A 115 -8.80 -10.34 -6.65
CA ALA A 115 -7.98 -11.34 -5.98
C ALA A 115 -8.80 -12.58 -5.56
N LEU A 116 -10.04 -12.39 -5.06
CA LEU A 116 -10.98 -13.48 -4.75
C LEU A 116 -11.19 -14.40 -5.94
N LYS A 117 -11.41 -13.84 -7.14
CA LYS A 117 -11.57 -14.66 -8.36
C LYS A 117 -10.36 -15.52 -8.73
N HIS A 118 -9.17 -15.07 -8.36
CA HIS A 118 -7.94 -15.85 -8.52
C HIS A 118 -7.83 -16.90 -7.41
N LEU A 119 -8.22 -16.59 -6.19
CA LEU A 119 -8.26 -17.56 -5.09
C LEU A 119 -9.29 -18.67 -5.36
N GLU A 120 -10.49 -18.34 -5.85
CA GLU A 120 -11.52 -19.31 -6.23
C GLU A 120 -11.06 -20.30 -7.32
N ARG A 121 -10.12 -19.91 -8.17
CA ARG A 121 -9.52 -20.78 -9.18
C ARG A 121 -8.34 -21.60 -8.65
N TYR A 122 -7.69 -21.11 -7.62
CA TYR A 122 -6.50 -21.74 -7.05
C TYR A 122 -6.83 -22.68 -5.90
N CYS A 123 -7.77 -22.32 -5.03
CA CYS A 123 -8.17 -23.12 -3.88
C CYS A 123 -9.02 -24.31 -4.29
N ARG A 124 -8.85 -25.43 -3.61
CA ARG A 124 -9.77 -26.58 -3.69
C ARG A 124 -11.09 -26.26 -2.96
N PRO A 125 -12.21 -26.84 -3.36
CA PRO A 125 -13.48 -26.72 -2.63
C PRO A 125 -13.34 -27.19 -1.18
N GLY A 126 -13.97 -26.46 -0.23
CA GLY A 126 -13.97 -26.81 1.19
C GLY A 126 -12.61 -26.64 1.90
N MET A 127 -11.73 -25.81 1.33
CA MET A 127 -10.45 -25.49 1.93
C MET A 127 -10.64 -24.66 3.20
N THR A 128 -10.02 -25.08 4.29
CA THR A 128 -10.09 -24.39 5.60
C THR A 128 -8.76 -23.70 5.93
N PHE A 129 -8.71 -22.96 7.03
CA PHE A 129 -7.46 -22.35 7.51
C PHE A 129 -6.38 -23.36 7.94
N ARG A 130 -6.71 -24.65 8.12
CA ARG A 130 -5.71 -25.72 8.30
C ARG A 130 -4.82 -25.87 7.08
N ASP A 131 -5.35 -25.62 5.90
CA ASP A 131 -4.66 -25.77 4.62
C ASP A 131 -3.86 -24.51 4.24
N VAL A 132 -4.04 -23.39 4.95
CA VAL A 132 -3.32 -22.12 4.68
C VAL A 132 -1.93 -22.18 5.31
N THR A 133 -1.05 -22.95 4.68
CA THR A 133 0.34 -23.15 5.08
C THR A 133 1.28 -22.17 4.34
N PRO A 134 2.57 -22.09 4.72
CA PRO A 134 3.56 -21.33 3.95
C PRO A 134 3.67 -21.83 2.50
N GLU A 135 3.56 -23.13 2.27
CA GLU A 135 3.59 -23.74 0.93
C GLU A 135 2.39 -23.30 0.09
N PHE A 136 1.19 -23.24 0.68
CA PHE A 136 0.00 -22.68 0.04
C PHE A 136 0.21 -21.23 -0.39
N VAL A 137 0.76 -20.41 0.49
CA VAL A 137 0.99 -18.98 0.21
C VAL A 137 2.01 -18.80 -0.90
N GLN A 138 3.12 -19.57 -0.87
CA GLN A 138 4.12 -19.55 -1.93
C GLN A 138 3.55 -20.09 -3.24
N GLY A 139 2.78 -21.16 -3.21
CA GLY A 139 2.10 -21.72 -4.38
C GLY A 139 1.13 -20.74 -5.03
N PHE A 140 0.37 -19.96 -4.23
CA PHE A 140 -0.50 -18.91 -4.77
C PHE A 140 0.32 -17.77 -5.41
N LYS A 141 1.46 -17.41 -4.83
CA LYS A 141 2.40 -16.44 -5.45
C LYS A 141 2.87 -16.94 -6.81
N ASP A 142 3.28 -18.21 -6.90
CA ASP A 142 3.74 -18.84 -8.14
C ASP A 142 2.60 -18.95 -9.18
N TYR A 143 1.37 -19.26 -8.73
CA TYR A 143 0.19 -19.24 -9.58
C TYR A 143 -0.06 -17.84 -10.19
N LEU A 144 0.02 -16.77 -9.39
CA LEU A 144 -0.15 -15.41 -9.88
C LEU A 144 0.95 -15.04 -10.89
N ASP A 145 2.14 -15.56 -10.71
CA ASP A 145 3.29 -15.25 -11.57
C ASP A 145 3.23 -15.98 -12.91
N LYS A 146 3.02 -17.28 -12.86
CA LYS A 146 3.20 -18.17 -14.01
C LYS A 146 1.90 -18.53 -14.72
N THR A 147 0.82 -18.75 -13.99
CA THR A 147 -0.41 -19.39 -14.49
C THR A 147 -1.58 -18.41 -14.65
N ALA A 148 -1.72 -17.46 -13.72
CA ALA A 148 -2.85 -16.55 -13.73
C ALA A 148 -2.90 -15.65 -14.97
N ARG A 149 -4.09 -15.53 -15.56
CA ARG A 149 -4.33 -14.79 -16.81
C ARG A 149 -5.47 -13.81 -16.64
N VAL A 150 -5.44 -12.71 -17.40
CA VAL A 150 -6.51 -11.70 -17.48
C VAL A 150 -7.41 -12.02 -18.65
N ARG A 151 -8.72 -12.09 -18.40
CA ARG A 151 -9.72 -12.18 -19.48
C ARG A 151 -9.92 -10.80 -20.13
N ASP A 152 -9.77 -10.70 -21.44
CA ASP A 152 -10.18 -9.50 -22.17
C ASP A 152 -11.72 -9.52 -22.34
N LYS A 153 -12.38 -8.68 -21.55
CA LYS A 153 -13.85 -8.60 -21.57
C LYS A 153 -14.45 -8.19 -22.93
N ARG A 154 -13.63 -7.67 -23.84
CA ARG A 154 -14.06 -7.24 -25.20
C ARG A 154 -14.09 -8.41 -26.17
N LYS A 155 -13.37 -9.49 -25.88
CA LYS A 155 -13.35 -10.70 -26.70
C LYS A 155 -14.39 -11.69 -26.18
N LYS A 156 -15.45 -11.92 -26.96
CA LYS A 156 -16.54 -12.87 -26.60
C LYS A 156 -16.08 -14.32 -26.61
N THR A 157 -15.11 -14.67 -27.46
CA THR A 157 -14.64 -16.05 -27.75
C THR A 157 -13.18 -16.24 -27.41
N GLU A 158 -12.70 -15.64 -26.31
CA GLU A 158 -11.29 -15.76 -25.90
C GLU A 158 -11.01 -17.11 -25.24
N THR A 159 -10.12 -17.91 -25.83
CA THR A 159 -9.60 -19.15 -25.22
C THR A 159 -8.68 -18.83 -24.04
N THR A 160 -8.36 -19.81 -23.20
CA THR A 160 -7.47 -19.61 -22.06
C THR A 160 -6.04 -19.23 -22.50
N GLU A 161 -5.62 -19.73 -23.66
CA GLU A 161 -4.30 -19.49 -24.27
C GLU A 161 -4.13 -18.06 -24.78
N ASP A 162 -5.21 -17.43 -25.26
CA ASP A 162 -5.21 -16.05 -25.75
C ASP A 162 -5.11 -15.01 -24.63
N ARG A 163 -5.28 -15.41 -23.39
CA ARG A 163 -5.32 -14.47 -22.26
C ARG A 163 -3.92 -14.00 -21.88
N LYS A 164 -3.82 -12.69 -21.65
CA LYS A 164 -2.54 -12.08 -21.24
C LYS A 164 -2.17 -12.44 -19.80
N PRO A 165 -0.87 -12.57 -19.49
CA PRO A 165 -0.41 -12.71 -18.11
C PRO A 165 -0.78 -11.48 -17.27
N LEU A 166 -0.81 -11.64 -15.95
CA LEU A 166 -1.02 -10.53 -15.03
C LEU A 166 0.14 -9.53 -15.14
N SER A 167 -0.21 -8.23 -15.10
CA SER A 167 0.81 -7.19 -14.94
C SER A 167 1.48 -7.32 -13.55
N ASN A 168 2.73 -6.87 -13.42
CA ASN A 168 3.45 -6.85 -12.14
C ASN A 168 2.63 -6.14 -11.04
N ALA A 169 2.04 -4.98 -11.34
CA ALA A 169 1.19 -4.24 -10.40
C ALA A 169 -0.05 -5.05 -9.95
N SER A 170 -0.65 -5.86 -10.83
CA SER A 170 -1.77 -6.75 -10.47
C SER A 170 -1.31 -7.89 -9.56
N LYS A 171 -0.16 -8.52 -9.86
CA LYS A 171 0.44 -9.56 -9.02
C LYS A 171 0.70 -9.04 -7.60
N VAL A 172 1.37 -7.88 -7.48
CA VAL A 172 1.62 -7.20 -6.20
C VAL A 172 0.30 -6.93 -5.47
N SER A 173 -0.70 -6.36 -6.17
CA SER A 173 -1.98 -6.02 -5.58
C SER A 173 -2.70 -7.25 -5.04
N TYR A 174 -2.85 -8.31 -5.82
CA TYR A 174 -3.61 -9.49 -5.44
C TYR A 174 -2.92 -10.29 -4.34
N PHE A 175 -1.60 -10.43 -4.41
CA PHE A 175 -0.84 -11.09 -3.35
C PHE A 175 -0.92 -10.32 -2.02
N ASN A 176 -0.87 -8.99 -2.06
CA ASN A 176 -1.06 -8.16 -0.86
C ASN A 176 -2.47 -8.28 -0.26
N LYS A 177 -3.51 -8.62 -1.06
CA LYS A 177 -4.85 -8.90 -0.52
C LYS A 177 -4.90 -10.25 0.21
N LEU A 178 -4.23 -11.28 -0.31
CA LEU A 178 -4.04 -12.53 0.42
C LEU A 178 -3.30 -12.28 1.75
N ARG A 179 -2.19 -11.54 1.71
CA ARG A 179 -1.42 -11.21 2.93
C ARG A 179 -2.27 -10.47 3.96
N ALA A 180 -3.08 -9.50 3.52
CA ALA A 180 -3.97 -8.76 4.40
C ALA A 180 -5.07 -9.64 5.00
N CYS A 181 -5.61 -10.61 4.25
CA CYS A 181 -6.57 -11.60 4.76
C CYS A 181 -5.94 -12.48 5.84
N ILE A 182 -4.76 -13.03 5.59
CA ILE A 182 -4.06 -13.90 6.53
C ILE A 182 -3.67 -13.15 7.81
N ASN A 183 -3.19 -11.91 7.70
CA ASN A 183 -2.89 -11.07 8.87
C ASN A 183 -4.15 -10.80 9.70
N GLN A 184 -5.29 -10.50 9.05
CA GLN A 184 -6.55 -10.32 9.75
C GLN A 184 -7.01 -11.60 10.45
N ALA A 185 -6.87 -12.76 9.80
CA ALA A 185 -7.20 -14.04 10.40
C ALA A 185 -6.32 -14.37 11.62
N PHE A 186 -5.06 -13.93 11.61
CA PHE A 186 -4.17 -14.04 12.78
C PHE A 186 -4.60 -13.11 13.92
N GLU A 187 -4.97 -11.86 13.62
CA GLU A 187 -5.52 -10.90 14.60
C GLU A 187 -6.86 -11.38 15.18
N ASP A 188 -7.73 -11.95 14.33
CA ASP A 188 -9.02 -12.53 14.73
C ASP A 188 -8.89 -13.88 15.47
N ARG A 189 -7.66 -14.34 15.74
CA ARG A 189 -7.36 -15.62 16.39
C ARG A 189 -7.98 -16.84 15.69
N ILE A 190 -8.07 -16.79 14.36
CA ILE A 190 -8.49 -17.94 13.55
C ILE A 190 -7.32 -18.91 13.38
N ILE A 191 -6.11 -18.38 13.18
CA ILE A 191 -4.88 -19.14 13.04
C ILE A 191 -3.89 -18.85 14.19
N PRO A 192 -3.17 -19.86 14.72
CA PRO A 192 -2.21 -19.70 15.81
C PRO A 192 -0.88 -19.08 15.38
N HIS A 193 -0.51 -19.26 14.11
CA HIS A 193 0.75 -18.81 13.55
C HIS A 193 0.51 -18.14 12.21
N ASN A 194 1.30 -17.12 11.92
CA ASN A 194 1.21 -16.42 10.64
C ASN A 194 2.07 -17.13 9.58
N PRO A 195 1.46 -17.76 8.55
CA PRO A 195 2.17 -18.48 7.50
C PRO A 195 2.92 -17.59 6.51
N LEU A 196 2.81 -16.27 6.65
CA LEU A 196 3.53 -15.30 5.81
C LEU A 196 5.00 -15.11 6.23
N ARG A 197 5.40 -15.67 7.37
CA ARG A 197 6.76 -15.49 7.90
C ARG A 197 7.79 -16.08 6.92
N GLY A 198 8.73 -15.24 6.48
CA GLY A 198 9.77 -15.64 5.51
C GLY A 198 9.32 -15.60 4.04
N ILE A 199 8.06 -15.27 3.74
CA ILE A 199 7.58 -15.17 2.35
C ILE A 199 7.63 -13.71 1.89
N GLU A 200 8.53 -13.42 0.97
CA GLU A 200 8.62 -12.10 0.35
C GLU A 200 7.48 -11.86 -0.66
N GLY A 201 6.97 -10.62 -0.67
CA GLY A 201 6.02 -10.18 -1.70
C GLY A 201 6.69 -10.04 -3.09
N PHE A 202 5.87 -9.73 -4.09
CA PHE A 202 6.40 -9.27 -5.37
C PHE A 202 7.05 -7.89 -5.21
N LYS A 203 8.21 -7.68 -5.84
CA LYS A 203 8.82 -6.36 -5.95
C LYS A 203 8.05 -5.55 -6.99
N LEU A 204 7.67 -4.33 -6.64
CA LEU A 204 7.03 -3.43 -7.58
C LEU A 204 8.11 -2.88 -8.53
N GLU A 205 7.92 -3.09 -9.83
CA GLU A 205 8.78 -2.47 -10.84
C GLU A 205 8.52 -0.96 -10.89
N GLU A 206 9.55 -0.17 -10.79
CA GLU A 206 9.48 1.27 -11.01
C GLU A 206 9.27 1.54 -12.50
N LYS A 207 8.06 1.93 -12.87
CA LYS A 207 7.77 2.42 -14.23
C LYS A 207 8.01 3.91 -14.28
N GLU A 208 8.69 4.35 -15.32
CA GLU A 208 8.80 5.79 -15.60
C GLU A 208 7.41 6.40 -15.74
N ARG A 209 7.26 7.58 -15.13
CA ARG A 209 5.99 8.31 -15.19
C ARG A 209 5.99 9.16 -16.44
N VAL A 210 5.00 8.95 -17.29
CA VAL A 210 4.81 9.76 -18.49
C VAL A 210 4.34 11.15 -18.08
N TYR A 211 5.08 12.17 -18.49
CA TYR A 211 4.77 13.58 -18.31
C TYR A 211 5.02 14.35 -19.60
N LEU A 212 4.49 15.56 -19.69
CA LEU A 212 4.68 16.48 -20.79
C LEU A 212 5.72 17.54 -20.42
N THR A 213 6.54 17.95 -21.38
CA THR A 213 7.38 19.14 -21.24
C THR A 213 6.53 20.40 -21.34
N LEU A 214 7.09 21.57 -20.99
CA LEU A 214 6.38 22.84 -21.12
C LEU A 214 5.95 23.10 -22.59
N GLU A 215 6.82 22.78 -23.54
CA GLU A 215 6.52 22.95 -24.97
C GLU A 215 5.42 22.00 -25.45
N GLU A 216 5.40 20.75 -24.95
CA GLU A 216 4.31 19.81 -25.23
C GLU A 216 2.98 20.28 -24.63
N VAL A 217 2.98 20.86 -23.42
CA VAL A 217 1.76 21.45 -22.83
C VAL A 217 1.25 22.62 -23.67
N LYS A 218 2.15 23.50 -24.16
CA LYS A 218 1.80 24.61 -25.07
C LYS A 218 1.22 24.08 -26.39
N ALA A 219 1.84 23.05 -26.98
CA ALA A 219 1.35 22.41 -28.19
C ALA A 219 -0.06 21.82 -28.01
N MET A 220 -0.29 21.11 -26.87
CA MET A 220 -1.63 20.64 -26.50
C MET A 220 -2.62 21.80 -26.37
N ALA A 221 -2.23 22.89 -25.72
CA ALA A 221 -3.11 24.05 -25.54
C ALA A 221 -3.49 24.73 -26.85
N ALA A 222 -2.58 24.76 -27.83
CA ALA A 222 -2.79 25.34 -29.14
C ALA A 222 -3.57 24.42 -30.11
N THR A 223 -3.62 23.12 -29.82
CA THR A 223 -4.29 22.13 -30.68
C THR A 223 -5.75 21.93 -30.28
N GLU A 224 -6.63 21.84 -31.27
CA GLU A 224 -8.05 21.61 -31.02
C GLU A 224 -8.30 20.25 -30.39
N CYS A 225 -9.16 20.24 -29.34
CA CYS A 225 -9.66 19.03 -28.68
C CYS A 225 -11.16 18.92 -28.90
N LYS A 226 -11.63 17.75 -29.34
CA LYS A 226 -13.04 17.47 -29.61
C LYS A 226 -13.96 17.82 -28.43
N TYR A 227 -13.47 17.70 -27.20
CA TYR A 227 -14.25 17.98 -25.98
C TYR A 227 -13.59 19.12 -25.21
N PRO A 228 -14.14 20.36 -25.27
CA PRO A 228 -13.61 21.51 -24.55
C PRO A 228 -13.46 21.27 -23.05
N VAL A 229 -14.40 20.55 -22.43
CA VAL A 229 -14.33 20.21 -20.99
C VAL A 229 -13.15 19.30 -20.66
N LEU A 230 -12.81 18.32 -21.51
CA LEU A 230 -11.63 17.48 -21.35
C LEU A 230 -10.35 18.29 -21.48
N ARG A 231 -10.29 19.16 -22.52
CA ARG A 231 -9.16 20.06 -22.75
C ARG A 231 -8.88 20.93 -21.53
N ASN A 232 -9.91 21.62 -21.06
CA ASN A 232 -9.80 22.52 -19.93
C ASN A 232 -9.42 21.79 -18.65
N ALA A 233 -10.08 20.67 -18.32
CA ALA A 233 -9.79 19.88 -17.14
C ALA A 233 -8.36 19.27 -17.16
N PHE A 234 -7.88 18.82 -18.33
CA PHE A 234 -6.53 18.26 -18.44
C PHE A 234 -5.43 19.32 -18.30
N LEU A 235 -5.56 20.46 -19.00
CA LEU A 235 -4.63 21.59 -18.90
C LEU A 235 -4.65 22.19 -17.49
N PHE A 236 -5.84 22.29 -16.87
CA PHE A 236 -5.97 22.67 -15.47
C PHE A 236 -5.20 21.72 -14.54
N SER A 237 -5.27 20.39 -14.78
CA SER A 237 -4.48 19.42 -14.03
C SER A 237 -2.97 19.61 -14.24
N CYS A 238 -2.52 19.98 -15.45
CA CYS A 238 -1.12 20.29 -15.75
C CYS A 238 -0.60 21.53 -15.02
N LEU A 239 -1.49 22.48 -14.67
CA LEU A 239 -1.13 23.72 -14.02
C LEU A 239 -1.35 23.74 -12.49
N THR A 240 -2.11 22.77 -11.96
CA THR A 240 -2.47 22.73 -10.54
C THR A 240 -2.03 21.46 -9.83
N GLY A 241 -1.74 20.39 -10.58
CA GLY A 241 -1.45 19.09 -10.03
C GLY A 241 -2.63 18.36 -9.38
N LEU A 242 -3.85 18.91 -9.44
CA LEU A 242 -5.03 18.30 -8.86
C LEU A 242 -5.34 16.93 -9.49
N ARG A 243 -5.80 16.00 -8.65
CA ARG A 243 -6.18 14.67 -9.13
C ARG A 243 -7.46 14.74 -9.95
N LYS A 244 -7.58 13.85 -10.92
CA LYS A 244 -8.81 13.68 -11.71
C LYS A 244 -10.08 13.67 -10.86
N SER A 245 -10.07 12.88 -9.78
CA SER A 245 -11.23 12.73 -8.89
C SER A 245 -11.60 14.01 -8.14
N ASP A 246 -10.63 14.90 -7.92
CA ASP A 246 -10.86 16.17 -7.24
C ASP A 246 -11.38 17.22 -8.25
N ILE A 247 -10.87 17.19 -9.48
CA ILE A 247 -11.37 18.02 -10.59
C ILE A 247 -12.82 17.65 -10.97
N GLU A 248 -13.14 16.35 -11.04
CA GLU A 248 -14.50 15.87 -11.38
C GLU A 248 -15.60 16.35 -10.41
N LYS A 249 -15.27 16.48 -9.13
CA LYS A 249 -16.22 16.88 -8.09
C LYS A 249 -16.20 18.35 -7.74
N MET A 250 -15.19 19.08 -8.24
CA MET A 250 -14.94 20.48 -7.86
C MET A 250 -16.15 21.37 -8.13
N THR A 251 -16.57 22.15 -7.14
CA THR A 251 -17.63 23.12 -7.24
C THR A 251 -17.12 24.54 -7.07
N TRP A 252 -17.91 25.53 -7.50
CA TRP A 252 -17.55 26.93 -7.36
C TRP A 252 -17.54 27.41 -5.90
N SER A 253 -18.19 26.72 -4.97
CA SER A 253 -18.10 27.00 -3.53
C SER A 253 -16.71 26.74 -2.95
N GLU A 254 -15.93 25.85 -3.57
CA GLU A 254 -14.55 25.54 -3.19
C GLU A 254 -13.55 26.60 -3.69
N VAL A 255 -13.95 27.47 -4.64
CA VAL A 255 -13.10 28.49 -5.28
C VAL A 255 -13.31 29.84 -4.61
N ARG A 256 -12.26 30.41 -4.02
CA ARG A 256 -12.30 31.66 -3.26
C ARG A 256 -11.22 32.61 -3.74
N GLN A 257 -11.53 33.92 -3.73
CA GLN A 257 -10.49 34.93 -3.92
C GLN A 257 -9.80 35.17 -2.57
N GLN A 258 -8.47 35.15 -2.55
CA GLN A 258 -7.64 35.38 -1.38
C GLN A 258 -6.55 36.40 -1.72
N GLY A 259 -6.82 37.68 -1.53
CA GLY A 259 -5.95 38.73 -2.02
C GLY A 259 -5.79 38.66 -3.54
N GLU A 260 -4.56 38.63 -4.02
CA GLU A 260 -4.24 38.49 -5.45
C GLU A 260 -4.35 37.07 -6.01
N PHE A 261 -4.52 36.06 -5.14
CA PHE A 261 -4.56 34.65 -5.53
C PHE A 261 -5.98 34.10 -5.56
N THR A 262 -6.23 33.22 -6.49
CA THR A 262 -7.42 32.34 -6.45
C THR A 262 -7.05 31.08 -5.69
N ARG A 263 -7.74 30.81 -4.60
CA ARG A 263 -7.55 29.65 -3.72
C ARG A 263 -8.67 28.65 -3.90
N ILE A 264 -8.30 27.38 -4.04
CA ILE A 264 -9.22 26.25 -4.03
C ILE A 264 -9.08 25.55 -2.67
N VAL A 265 -10.18 25.46 -1.91
CA VAL A 265 -10.24 24.77 -0.61
C VAL A 265 -11.15 23.57 -0.77
N PHE A 266 -10.61 22.37 -0.65
CA PHE A 266 -11.34 21.15 -0.92
C PHE A 266 -10.95 20.00 -0.01
N LYS A 267 -11.85 19.02 0.13
CA LYS A 267 -11.55 17.76 0.80
C LYS A 267 -11.12 16.74 -0.25
N GLN A 268 -9.89 16.23 -0.15
CA GLN A 268 -9.39 15.23 -1.09
C GLN A 268 -10.24 13.96 -1.06
N LYS A 269 -10.78 13.54 -2.21
CA LYS A 269 -11.60 12.33 -2.32
C LYS A 269 -10.83 11.06 -1.92
N LYS A 270 -9.55 10.97 -2.25
CA LYS A 270 -8.74 9.76 -2.02
C LYS A 270 -8.20 9.64 -0.60
N THR A 271 -7.90 10.74 0.07
CA THR A 271 -7.20 10.75 1.37
C THR A 271 -8.05 11.32 2.51
N GLY A 272 -9.19 11.94 2.19
CA GLY A 272 -10.12 12.55 3.17
C GLY A 272 -9.58 13.80 3.86
N GLY A 273 -8.35 14.25 3.58
CA GLY A 273 -7.77 15.47 4.16
C GLY A 273 -8.36 16.73 3.55
N GLN A 274 -8.50 17.78 4.38
CA GLN A 274 -8.78 19.13 3.89
C GLN A 274 -7.47 19.73 3.38
N GLU A 275 -7.51 20.23 2.15
CA GLU A 275 -6.36 20.80 1.45
C GLU A 275 -6.74 22.14 0.84
N TYR A 276 -5.75 22.98 0.60
CA TYR A 276 -5.92 24.16 -0.22
C TYR A 276 -4.76 24.28 -1.20
N ILE A 277 -5.03 24.92 -2.32
CA ILE A 277 -4.02 25.25 -3.33
C ILE A 277 -4.32 26.64 -3.88
N ASP A 278 -3.30 27.46 -3.96
CA ASP A 278 -3.35 28.72 -4.68
C ASP A 278 -2.99 28.48 -6.14
N ILE A 279 -3.79 28.95 -7.05
CA ILE A 279 -3.65 28.72 -8.47
C ILE A 279 -3.31 30.00 -9.22
N ASN A 280 -2.56 29.86 -10.30
CA ASN A 280 -2.15 30.97 -11.14
C ASN A 280 -3.29 31.42 -12.09
N PRO A 281 -3.26 32.65 -12.64
CA PRO A 281 -4.29 33.17 -13.54
C PRO A 281 -4.53 32.31 -14.79
N GLN A 282 -3.51 31.61 -15.31
CA GLN A 282 -3.70 30.71 -16.45
C GLN A 282 -4.56 29.50 -16.10
N ALA A 283 -4.41 28.94 -14.88
CA ALA A 283 -5.26 27.88 -14.41
C ALA A 283 -6.71 28.36 -14.24
N VAL A 284 -6.91 29.59 -13.72
CA VAL A 284 -8.24 30.22 -13.60
C VAL A 284 -8.91 30.33 -14.96
N ALA A 285 -8.20 30.72 -16.02
CA ALA A 285 -8.75 30.83 -17.37
C ALA A 285 -9.36 29.51 -17.90
N PHE A 286 -8.84 28.35 -17.48
CA PHE A 286 -9.41 27.05 -17.86
C PHE A 286 -10.65 26.65 -17.09
N MET A 287 -10.98 27.35 -15.99
CA MET A 287 -12.21 27.08 -15.23
C MET A 287 -13.46 27.65 -15.92
N GLY A 288 -13.26 28.66 -16.79
CA GLY A 288 -14.34 29.37 -17.44
C GLY A 288 -15.04 30.37 -16.52
N GLU A 289 -16.25 30.79 -16.90
CA GLU A 289 -17.05 31.74 -16.12
C GLU A 289 -17.57 31.14 -14.82
N ARG A 290 -17.56 31.94 -13.75
CA ARG A 290 -18.08 31.55 -12.45
C ARG A 290 -19.58 31.34 -12.52
N ARG A 291 -20.06 30.22 -11.94
CA ARG A 291 -21.47 29.85 -11.86
C ARG A 291 -21.95 29.82 -10.40
N ALA A 292 -23.16 29.30 -10.19
CA ALA A 292 -23.70 29.09 -8.85
C ALA A 292 -22.74 28.30 -7.96
N PRO A 293 -22.69 28.54 -6.65
CA PRO A 293 -21.71 27.92 -5.75
C PRO A 293 -21.69 26.40 -5.78
N ASP A 294 -22.83 25.77 -5.94
CA ASP A 294 -23.02 24.31 -6.00
C ASP A 294 -22.75 23.70 -7.39
N ALA A 295 -22.65 24.56 -8.42
CA ALA A 295 -22.35 24.10 -9.78
C ALA A 295 -20.91 23.59 -9.90
N HIS A 296 -20.75 22.51 -10.67
CA HIS A 296 -19.41 22.00 -10.98
C HIS A 296 -18.61 23.00 -11.83
N VAL A 297 -17.33 23.17 -11.50
CA VAL A 297 -16.38 23.97 -12.29
C VAL A 297 -16.20 23.37 -13.69
N PHE A 298 -16.12 22.05 -13.78
CA PHE A 298 -16.04 21.31 -15.03
C PHE A 298 -17.33 20.50 -15.24
N PRO A 299 -18.41 21.10 -15.75
CA PRO A 299 -19.70 20.44 -15.86
C PRO A 299 -19.64 19.26 -16.83
N ASN A 300 -20.31 18.17 -16.48
CA ASN A 300 -20.34 16.92 -17.25
C ASN A 300 -18.96 16.26 -17.49
N PHE A 301 -17.94 16.68 -16.76
CA PHE A 301 -16.65 16.02 -16.81
C PHE A 301 -16.69 14.72 -15.99
N SER A 302 -16.78 13.60 -16.67
CA SER A 302 -16.63 12.25 -16.09
C SER A 302 -15.67 11.46 -16.96
N TYR A 303 -14.46 11.25 -16.45
CA TYR A 303 -13.37 10.65 -17.21
C TYR A 303 -13.61 9.14 -17.42
N SER A 304 -13.89 8.79 -18.64
CA SER A 304 -14.18 7.43 -19.11
C SER A 304 -13.13 6.93 -20.10
N SER A 305 -13.25 5.69 -20.54
CA SER A 305 -12.42 5.15 -21.64
C SER A 305 -12.55 5.97 -22.93
N TYR A 306 -13.69 6.61 -23.14
CA TYR A 306 -13.96 7.48 -24.27
C TYR A 306 -13.09 8.76 -24.21
N TYR A 307 -13.04 9.42 -23.06
CA TYR A 307 -12.16 10.56 -22.84
C TYR A 307 -10.68 10.19 -22.89
N LEU A 308 -10.30 9.00 -22.39
CA LEU A 308 -8.93 8.50 -22.53
C LEU A 308 -8.53 8.38 -24.00
N MET A 309 -9.42 7.83 -24.83
CA MET A 309 -9.16 7.69 -26.26
C MET A 309 -8.99 9.04 -26.94
N GLU A 310 -9.87 10.00 -26.64
CA GLU A 310 -9.77 11.34 -27.18
C GLU A 310 -8.52 12.09 -26.68
N LEU A 311 -8.15 11.95 -25.42
CA LEU A 311 -6.93 12.53 -24.89
C LEU A 311 -5.69 12.06 -25.66
N LYS A 312 -5.61 10.76 -25.99
CA LYS A 312 -4.53 10.20 -26.79
C LYS A 312 -4.55 10.73 -28.23
N ARG A 313 -5.73 10.81 -28.86
CA ARG A 313 -5.87 11.38 -30.20
C ARG A 313 -5.49 12.85 -30.25
N TRP A 314 -5.89 13.61 -29.24
CA TRP A 314 -5.52 15.02 -29.11
C TRP A 314 -4.01 15.19 -28.94
N ALA A 315 -3.34 14.36 -28.12
CA ALA A 315 -1.89 14.36 -28.00
C ALA A 315 -1.19 14.09 -29.35
N VAL A 316 -1.65 13.09 -30.10
CA VAL A 316 -1.11 12.79 -31.44
C VAL A 316 -1.29 13.97 -32.39
N ARG A 317 -2.46 14.65 -32.42
CA ARG A 317 -2.67 15.86 -33.20
C ARG A 317 -1.73 17.01 -32.80
N ALA A 318 -1.36 17.08 -31.52
CA ALA A 318 -0.37 18.03 -31.01
C ALA A 318 1.09 17.61 -31.25
N GLY A 319 1.34 16.53 -32.02
CA GLY A 319 2.69 16.04 -32.31
C GLY A 319 3.32 15.22 -31.18
N ILE A 320 2.54 14.77 -30.19
CA ILE A 320 3.05 14.06 -29.00
C ILE A 320 2.79 12.56 -29.16
N THR A 321 3.86 11.77 -29.14
CA THR A 321 3.82 10.30 -29.28
C THR A 321 3.79 9.55 -27.94
N LYS A 322 3.91 10.28 -26.81
CA LYS A 322 3.87 9.70 -25.46
C LYS A 322 2.49 9.12 -25.14
N ASP A 323 2.46 7.95 -24.49
CA ASP A 323 1.20 7.31 -24.05
C ASP A 323 0.67 7.97 -22.78
N ILE A 324 0.03 9.14 -22.95
CA ILE A 324 -0.51 9.92 -21.84
C ILE A 324 -1.85 9.41 -21.35
N THR A 325 -2.08 9.63 -20.07
CA THR A 325 -3.37 9.46 -19.39
C THR A 325 -3.74 10.77 -18.68
N PHE A 326 -4.96 10.88 -18.15
CA PHE A 326 -5.32 12.08 -17.39
C PHE A 326 -4.37 12.33 -16.20
N HIS A 327 -3.87 11.27 -15.57
CA HIS A 327 -2.92 11.39 -14.46
C HIS A 327 -1.55 11.94 -14.88
N SER A 328 -1.22 11.85 -16.18
CA SER A 328 -0.01 12.49 -16.74
C SER A 328 -0.02 14.01 -16.56
N GLY A 329 -1.19 14.67 -16.51
CA GLY A 329 -1.28 16.09 -16.20
C GLY A 329 -0.70 16.43 -14.82
N ARG A 330 -1.03 15.64 -13.79
CA ARG A 330 -0.45 15.81 -12.45
C ARG A 330 1.05 15.48 -12.41
N HIS A 331 1.51 14.48 -13.18
CA HIS A 331 2.94 14.21 -13.33
C HIS A 331 3.67 15.38 -13.99
N THR A 332 3.05 15.95 -15.02
CA THR A 332 3.53 17.17 -15.72
C THR A 332 3.69 18.33 -14.74
N PHE A 333 2.66 18.63 -13.93
CA PHE A 333 2.78 19.69 -12.92
C PHE A 333 3.97 19.46 -11.98
N ALA A 334 4.13 18.24 -11.46
CA ALA A 334 5.21 17.93 -10.55
C ALA A 334 6.59 18.16 -11.17
N VAL A 335 6.78 17.70 -12.41
CA VAL A 335 8.04 17.86 -13.14
C VAL A 335 8.29 19.32 -13.49
N LEU A 336 7.29 20.03 -14.03
CA LEU A 336 7.44 21.44 -14.38
C LEU A 336 7.79 22.31 -13.16
N MET A 337 7.16 22.09 -12.03
CA MET A 337 7.47 22.82 -10.81
C MET A 337 8.91 22.58 -10.34
N LEU A 338 9.41 21.34 -10.42
CA LEU A 338 10.80 21.01 -10.11
C LEU A 338 11.78 21.63 -11.11
N ASP A 339 11.47 21.61 -12.40
CA ASP A 339 12.29 22.21 -13.47
C ASP A 339 12.36 23.74 -13.31
N LEU A 340 11.25 24.37 -12.95
CA LEU A 340 11.16 25.81 -12.71
C LEU A 340 11.77 26.29 -11.39
N GLY A 341 12.31 25.36 -10.58
CA GLY A 341 13.07 25.75 -9.40
C GLY A 341 12.40 25.50 -8.07
N ALA A 342 11.15 25.07 -8.02
CA ALA A 342 10.51 24.69 -6.76
C ALA A 342 11.24 23.52 -6.09
N ASP A 343 11.39 23.57 -4.78
CA ASP A 343 11.95 22.45 -4.03
C ASP A 343 10.95 21.29 -3.91
N ILE A 344 11.49 20.08 -3.72
CA ILE A 344 10.69 18.85 -3.70
C ILE A 344 9.68 18.80 -2.54
N TYR A 345 9.98 19.45 -1.42
CA TYR A 345 9.07 19.52 -0.27
C TYR A 345 7.85 20.38 -0.60
N THR A 346 8.08 21.55 -1.19
CA THR A 346 7.00 22.44 -1.68
C THR A 346 6.14 21.72 -2.71
N VAL A 347 6.74 21.07 -3.70
CA VAL A 347 5.99 20.28 -4.70
C VAL A 347 5.21 19.14 -4.05
N SER A 348 5.77 18.48 -3.05
CA SER A 348 5.07 17.43 -2.29
C SER A 348 3.83 17.97 -1.58
N LYS A 349 3.91 19.16 -1.00
CA LYS A 349 2.78 19.85 -0.34
C LYS A 349 1.72 20.29 -1.35
N LEU A 350 2.11 20.93 -2.45
CA LEU A 350 1.19 21.32 -3.54
C LEU A 350 0.43 20.11 -4.11
N LEU A 351 1.07 18.96 -4.20
CA LEU A 351 0.43 17.72 -4.61
C LEU A 351 -0.42 17.06 -3.49
N GLY A 352 -0.35 17.52 -2.24
CA GLY A 352 -1.02 16.89 -1.11
C GLY A 352 -0.57 15.43 -0.91
N HIS A 353 0.75 15.20 -0.95
CA HIS A 353 1.33 13.90 -0.62
C HIS A 353 1.57 13.83 0.89
N ARG A 354 1.11 12.75 1.54
CA ARG A 354 1.36 12.53 2.97
C ARG A 354 2.84 12.27 3.27
N GLU A 355 3.52 11.60 2.32
CA GLU A 355 4.93 11.24 2.43
C GLU A 355 5.71 11.80 1.24
N ILE A 356 6.84 12.44 1.52
CA ILE A 356 7.72 13.00 0.49
C ILE A 356 8.24 11.94 -0.48
N ARG A 357 8.37 10.69 -0.01
CA ARG A 357 8.78 9.54 -0.82
C ARG A 357 7.91 9.37 -2.09
N THR A 358 6.62 9.76 -2.01
CA THR A 358 5.72 9.72 -3.16
C THR A 358 6.12 10.74 -4.24
N THR A 359 6.80 11.83 -3.86
CA THR A 359 7.29 12.87 -4.78
C THR A 359 8.68 12.56 -5.30
N GLN A 360 9.47 11.78 -4.55
CA GLN A 360 10.85 11.39 -4.94
C GLN A 360 10.93 10.63 -6.26
N ILE A 361 9.82 10.05 -6.73
CA ILE A 361 9.75 9.44 -8.07
C ILE A 361 10.06 10.41 -9.21
N TYR A 362 9.89 11.72 -8.97
CA TYR A 362 10.24 12.78 -9.92
C TYR A 362 11.67 13.29 -9.74
N ALA A 363 12.40 12.84 -8.73
CA ALA A 363 13.76 13.31 -8.44
C ALA A 363 14.76 12.98 -9.57
N LYS A 364 14.47 11.96 -10.40
CA LYS A 364 15.28 11.62 -11.58
C LYS A 364 15.33 12.76 -12.60
N VAL A 365 14.33 13.64 -12.64
CA VAL A 365 14.28 14.81 -13.51
C VAL A 365 15.23 15.92 -13.04
N MET A 366 15.73 15.83 -11.79
CA MET A 366 16.60 16.84 -11.19
C MET A 366 18.09 16.72 -11.63
N ASP A 367 18.42 15.92 -12.64
CA ASP A 367 19.81 15.76 -13.07
C ASP A 367 20.44 17.10 -13.53
N LYS A 368 19.65 17.98 -14.17
CA LYS A 368 20.08 19.34 -14.49
C LYS A 368 20.45 20.15 -13.25
N LYS A 369 19.64 20.08 -12.19
CA LYS A 369 19.93 20.74 -10.89
C LYS A 369 21.15 20.14 -10.18
N LYS A 370 21.40 18.84 -10.34
CA LYS A 370 22.64 18.23 -9.81
C LYS A 370 23.88 18.78 -10.51
N GLN A 371 23.79 18.97 -11.85
CA GLN A 371 24.86 19.61 -12.62
C GLN A 371 25.05 21.05 -12.19
N GLU A 372 23.97 21.83 -12.07
CA GLU A 372 24.00 23.21 -11.57
C GLU A 372 24.58 23.29 -10.16
N ALA A 373 24.15 22.41 -9.26
CA ALA A 373 24.69 22.35 -7.90
C ALA A 373 26.18 22.00 -7.86
N ALA A 374 26.64 21.10 -8.72
CA ALA A 374 28.07 20.78 -8.82
C ALA A 374 28.90 21.99 -9.27
N MET A 375 28.32 22.86 -10.11
CA MET A 375 28.98 24.08 -10.58
C MET A 375 28.96 25.24 -9.58
N LEU A 376 28.22 25.13 -8.46
CA LEU A 376 28.24 26.12 -7.39
C LEU A 376 29.54 26.09 -6.59
N ILE A 377 30.33 25.01 -6.65
CA ILE A 377 31.62 24.92 -5.98
C ILE A 377 32.61 25.76 -6.76
N PRO A 378 33.16 26.87 -6.16
CA PRO A 378 34.12 27.69 -6.86
C PRO A 378 35.43 26.90 -7.10
N PRO A 379 36.20 27.24 -8.15
CA PRO A 379 37.47 26.58 -8.41
C PRO A 379 38.42 26.76 -7.25
N ILE A 380 38.87 25.65 -6.66
CA ILE A 380 39.82 25.61 -5.55
C ILE A 380 41.26 25.70 -6.09
N LEU A 381 41.50 25.26 -7.31
CA LEU A 381 42.77 25.31 -8.00
C LEU A 381 42.62 26.08 -9.32
N PRO A 382 43.71 26.78 -9.79
CA PRO A 382 43.65 27.40 -11.10
C PRO A 382 43.51 26.32 -12.18
N ILE A 383 42.32 26.30 -12.83
CA ILE A 383 42.04 25.38 -13.92
C ILE A 383 42.83 25.89 -15.15
N LYS A 384 43.90 25.20 -15.51
CA LYS A 384 44.51 25.38 -16.83
C LYS A 384 43.44 24.99 -17.85
N ASN A 385 43.07 25.94 -18.72
CA ASN A 385 42.13 25.69 -19.81
C ASN A 385 42.61 24.46 -20.60
N SER A 386 42.01 23.32 -20.36
CA SER A 386 42.18 22.14 -21.19
C SER A 386 41.33 22.36 -22.42
N THR A 387 42.03 22.50 -23.53
CA THR A 387 41.56 22.55 -24.92
C THR A 387 40.44 21.51 -25.12
N LYS A 388 39.38 21.96 -25.77
CA LYS A 388 38.28 21.12 -26.23
C LYS A 388 38.81 19.90 -26.98
N TYR A 389 38.35 18.70 -26.53
CA TYR A 389 38.32 17.50 -27.34
C TYR A 389 36.96 17.39 -28.02
#